data_ffafc18cdb8bc2e3c9567a97fc445bd1
#
_entry.id   ffafc18cdb8bc2e3c9567a97fc445bd1
#
_cell.length_a   1.000
_cell.length_b   1.000
_cell.length_c   1.000
_cell.angle_alpha   90.00
_cell.angle_beta   90.00
_cell.angle_gamma   90.00
#
_symmetry.space_group_name_H-M   'P 1'
#
loop_
_entity.id
_entity.type
_entity.pdbx_description
1 polymer ?
#
loop_
_entity_poly.entity_id
_entity_poly.type
_entity_poly.pdbx_seq_one_letter_code
_entity_poly.pdbx_strand_id
1 'polypeptide(L)'
;MDYSQFLLMKEELSLILVIIILFVADLFMSPDAHKNNGKPVLNTMLPVALLAIHTLITIVPGPVEDAFGGMYHNTPIQSIVKSILSVGTLIVFLMAHEWMRRPDTAIKQGEFYVLTLSTLLGMYFMISAGHFLMFFIGLEMASIPMAALVAFDKYRHHSAEAGAKYILTALFSSGLLLYGLSLIYGTVGTLYFADIPAHIDGNPMQIMAFVFFFSGMGFKISLVPFHLWTADVYEGAPSTVTAYLSVISKGSAAFVLMTILFKVFAPMVDQWQEVLYWVIIASITLANLFALRQENLKRLMAFSSISQAGYIMLGVISGTSQGMTSLVYYVLIYLFANLAVFTVITIVALRADKFTLEDYNGLYSTNPKLAFLMTLALFSLAGIPPFAGFFSKFFIFAAAFHSGFHLLVFIALINTILSLYYYLKIVKAMYINKSDEPIATFRSDNYTRASLAICTLGIVVLSIASVVYQSIDKFSFGM
;
A
#
# COMPACT_ATOMS: atom_id res chain seq x y z
N MET A 1 -33.94 2.25 -14.19
CA MET A 1 -32.60 2.50 -13.64
C MET A 1 -32.19 3.90 -14.07
N ASP A 2 -31.82 4.73 -13.11
CA ASP A 2 -31.30 6.06 -13.43
C ASP A 2 -29.79 5.91 -13.76
N TYR A 3 -29.47 6.02 -15.04
CA TYR A 3 -28.09 5.88 -15.52
C TYR A 3 -27.20 7.06 -15.09
N SER A 4 -27.78 8.17 -14.58
CA SER A 4 -27.01 9.29 -14.05
C SER A 4 -26.16 8.91 -12.84
N GLN A 5 -26.56 7.91 -12.06
CA GLN A 5 -25.82 7.41 -10.92
C GLN A 5 -24.42 6.87 -11.28
N PHE A 6 -24.25 6.35 -12.52
CA PHE A 6 -22.92 5.94 -12.98
C PHE A 6 -21.95 7.10 -13.16
N LEU A 7 -22.43 8.33 -13.36
CA LEU A 7 -21.57 9.50 -13.47
C LEU A 7 -20.86 9.84 -12.13
N LEU A 8 -21.46 9.42 -11.01
CA LEU A 8 -20.83 9.56 -9.69
C LEU A 8 -19.61 8.64 -9.52
N MET A 9 -19.56 7.53 -10.29
CA MET A 9 -18.45 6.57 -10.32
C MET A 9 -17.41 6.92 -11.39
N LYS A 10 -17.18 8.21 -11.68
CA LYS A 10 -16.26 8.64 -12.74
C LYS A 10 -14.84 8.05 -12.62
N GLU A 11 -14.39 7.84 -11.40
CA GLU A 11 -13.05 7.34 -11.07
C GLU A 11 -12.96 5.84 -11.40
N GLU A 12 -13.95 5.05 -11.00
CA GLU A 12 -14.04 3.63 -11.33
C GLU A 12 -14.27 3.43 -12.84
N LEU A 13 -15.19 4.20 -13.44
CA LEU A 13 -15.48 4.08 -14.87
C LEU A 13 -14.29 4.44 -15.74
N SER A 14 -13.55 5.49 -15.39
CA SER A 14 -12.34 5.84 -16.13
C SER A 14 -11.26 4.76 -15.99
N LEU A 15 -11.13 4.14 -14.83
CA LEU A 15 -10.19 3.03 -14.62
C LEU A 15 -10.62 1.77 -15.39
N ILE A 16 -11.92 1.43 -15.38
CA ILE A 16 -12.47 0.34 -16.19
C ILE A 16 -12.18 0.58 -17.68
N LEU A 17 -12.37 1.79 -18.17
CA LEU A 17 -12.05 2.14 -19.55
C LEU A 17 -10.57 1.91 -19.87
N VAL A 18 -9.67 2.31 -18.97
CA VAL A 18 -8.21 2.06 -19.12
C VAL A 18 -7.92 0.56 -19.18
N ILE A 19 -8.54 -0.24 -18.29
CA ILE A 19 -8.39 -1.71 -18.28
C ILE A 19 -8.84 -2.31 -19.61
N ILE A 20 -10.02 -1.91 -20.12
CA ILE A 20 -10.57 -2.40 -21.40
C ILE A 20 -9.64 -2.04 -22.56
N ILE A 21 -9.17 -0.78 -22.63
CA ILE A 21 -8.26 -0.34 -23.68
C ILE A 21 -6.97 -1.16 -23.67
N LEU A 22 -6.38 -1.38 -22.48
CA LEU A 22 -5.14 -2.15 -22.37
C LEU A 22 -5.34 -3.62 -22.70
N PHE A 23 -6.46 -4.21 -22.27
CA PHE A 23 -6.81 -5.60 -22.60
C PHE A 23 -6.99 -5.78 -24.12
N VAL A 24 -7.74 -4.89 -24.76
CA VAL A 24 -7.94 -4.92 -26.23
C VAL A 24 -6.63 -4.67 -26.95
N ALA A 25 -5.82 -3.69 -26.50
CA ALA A 25 -4.53 -3.42 -27.10
C ALA A 25 -3.58 -4.63 -27.02
N ASP A 26 -3.56 -5.33 -25.89
CA ASP A 26 -2.75 -6.54 -25.72
C ASP A 26 -3.16 -7.66 -26.67
N LEU A 27 -4.48 -7.88 -26.87
CA LEU A 27 -5.00 -8.89 -27.79
C LEU A 27 -4.58 -8.65 -29.25
N PHE A 28 -4.54 -7.38 -29.70
CA PHE A 28 -4.23 -7.04 -31.08
C PHE A 28 -2.75 -6.73 -31.32
N MET A 29 -2.00 -6.34 -30.29
CA MET A 29 -0.58 -6.00 -30.38
C MET A 29 0.34 -7.17 -30.04
N SER A 30 -0.17 -8.30 -29.57
CA SER A 30 0.58 -9.52 -29.25
C SER A 30 0.83 -10.37 -30.49
N PRO A 31 1.85 -10.10 -31.31
CA PRO A 31 2.26 -11.02 -32.35
C PRO A 31 2.95 -12.21 -31.71
N ASP A 32 2.86 -13.37 -32.33
CA ASP A 32 3.49 -14.61 -31.91
C ASP A 32 4.87 -14.37 -31.26
N ALA A 33 5.00 -14.71 -30.01
CA ALA A 33 6.22 -14.52 -29.19
C ALA A 33 7.46 -15.15 -29.86
N HIS A 34 7.30 -16.16 -30.68
CA HIS A 34 8.34 -16.80 -31.46
C HIS A 34 8.89 -15.93 -32.61
N LYS A 35 8.14 -14.96 -33.11
CA LYS A 35 8.57 -14.09 -34.22
C LYS A 35 9.29 -12.80 -33.80
N ASN A 36 9.14 -12.37 -32.55
CA ASN A 36 9.60 -11.04 -32.11
C ASN A 36 10.95 -11.01 -31.36
N ASN A 37 11.70 -12.11 -31.30
CA ASN A 37 13.03 -12.16 -30.64
C ASN A 37 13.04 -11.51 -29.23
N GLY A 38 11.99 -11.71 -28.44
CA GLY A 38 11.89 -11.17 -27.07
C GLY A 38 11.70 -9.65 -26.99
N LYS A 39 11.26 -8.98 -28.06
CA LYS A 39 10.90 -7.55 -28.01
C LYS A 39 9.59 -7.36 -27.26
N PRO A 40 9.47 -6.30 -26.43
CA PRO A 40 8.24 -6.01 -25.72
C PRO A 40 7.10 -5.77 -26.72
N VAL A 41 6.02 -6.47 -26.53
CA VAL A 41 4.88 -6.45 -27.44
C VAL A 41 4.03 -5.20 -27.21
N LEU A 42 3.76 -4.87 -25.95
CA LEU A 42 3.05 -3.65 -25.58
C LEU A 42 4.05 -2.53 -25.26
N ASN A 43 3.90 -1.36 -25.90
CA ASN A 43 4.73 -0.22 -25.55
C ASN A 43 4.36 0.28 -24.14
N THR A 44 5.30 0.24 -23.21
CA THR A 44 5.12 0.72 -21.80
C THR A 44 4.60 2.16 -21.72
N MET A 45 4.81 2.97 -22.77
CA MET A 45 4.28 4.33 -22.81
C MET A 45 2.75 4.37 -22.80
N LEU A 46 2.08 3.40 -23.41
CA LEU A 46 0.61 3.36 -23.47
C LEU A 46 -0.03 3.19 -22.09
N PRO A 47 0.28 2.14 -21.27
CA PRO A 47 -0.30 2.01 -19.94
C PRO A 47 0.08 3.18 -19.02
N VAL A 48 1.30 3.70 -19.12
CA VAL A 48 1.72 4.88 -18.33
C VAL A 48 0.92 6.12 -18.70
N ALA A 49 0.74 6.41 -20.00
CA ALA A 49 -0.04 7.56 -20.47
C ALA A 49 -1.52 7.46 -20.08
N LEU A 50 -2.14 6.31 -20.27
CA LEU A 50 -3.54 6.08 -19.91
C LEU A 50 -3.77 6.22 -18.41
N LEU A 51 -2.88 5.64 -17.59
CA LEU A 51 -2.96 5.77 -16.14
C LEU A 51 -2.68 7.21 -15.68
N ALA A 52 -1.80 7.95 -16.34
CA ALA A 52 -1.58 9.37 -16.05
C ALA A 52 -2.84 10.20 -16.33
N ILE A 53 -3.53 9.96 -17.44
CA ILE A 53 -4.82 10.63 -17.75
C ILE A 53 -5.86 10.26 -16.69
N HIS A 54 -5.97 8.98 -16.33
CA HIS A 54 -6.86 8.53 -15.25
C HIS A 54 -6.54 9.25 -13.93
N THR A 55 -5.26 9.36 -13.57
CA THR A 55 -4.83 10.06 -12.35
C THR A 55 -5.27 11.53 -12.34
N LEU A 56 -5.20 12.22 -13.48
CA LEU A 56 -5.70 13.61 -13.59
C LEU A 56 -7.22 13.70 -13.36
N ILE A 57 -7.98 12.69 -13.77
CA ILE A 57 -9.43 12.61 -13.51
C ILE A 57 -9.72 12.45 -12.01
N THR A 58 -8.93 11.61 -11.32
CA THR A 58 -9.12 11.33 -9.88
C THR A 58 -8.75 12.51 -8.97
N ILE A 59 -7.83 13.40 -9.40
CA ILE A 59 -7.43 14.59 -8.63
C ILE A 59 -8.57 15.57 -8.44
N VAL A 60 -9.55 15.59 -9.35
CA VAL A 60 -10.74 16.45 -9.24
C VAL A 60 -11.79 15.76 -8.38
N PRO A 61 -12.01 16.21 -7.12
CA PRO A 61 -12.99 15.58 -6.24
C PRO A 61 -14.39 15.61 -6.84
N GLY A 62 -15.15 14.54 -6.63
CA GLY A 62 -16.57 14.48 -6.95
C GLY A 62 -17.43 15.14 -5.87
N PRO A 63 -18.75 15.30 -6.13
CA PRO A 63 -19.70 15.77 -5.13
C PRO A 63 -19.84 14.75 -4.00
N VAL A 64 -20.35 15.22 -2.84
CA VAL A 64 -20.72 14.30 -1.74
C VAL A 64 -22.10 13.76 -2.05
N GLU A 65 -22.18 12.56 -2.59
CA GLU A 65 -23.44 11.95 -3.00
C GLU A 65 -23.39 10.43 -2.89
N ASP A 66 -24.56 9.83 -2.71
CA ASP A 66 -24.75 8.38 -2.65
C ASP A 66 -25.39 7.89 -3.95
N ALA A 67 -24.97 6.71 -4.38
CA ALA A 67 -25.52 6.05 -5.55
C ALA A 67 -25.97 4.61 -5.24
N PHE A 68 -26.79 4.05 -6.11
CA PHE A 68 -27.28 2.68 -6.04
C PHE A 68 -27.91 2.35 -4.68
N GLY A 69 -28.76 3.25 -4.19
CA GLY A 69 -29.47 3.06 -2.93
C GLY A 69 -28.57 3.08 -1.70
N GLY A 70 -27.47 3.82 -1.72
CA GLY A 70 -26.51 3.90 -0.62
C GLY A 70 -25.43 2.80 -0.61
N MET A 71 -25.37 1.96 -1.65
CA MET A 71 -24.29 0.97 -1.76
C MET A 71 -22.93 1.62 -2.10
N TYR A 72 -22.98 2.74 -2.81
CA TYR A 72 -21.78 3.50 -3.22
C TYR A 72 -21.84 4.91 -2.62
N HIS A 73 -20.76 5.31 -1.94
CA HIS A 73 -20.55 6.65 -1.43
C HIS A 73 -19.44 7.34 -2.21
N ASN A 74 -19.65 8.62 -2.54
CA ASN A 74 -18.63 9.49 -3.10
C ASN A 74 -18.37 10.66 -2.15
N THR A 75 -17.13 10.83 -1.72
CA THR A 75 -16.69 11.93 -0.87
C THR A 75 -15.33 12.46 -1.32
N PRO A 76 -15.03 13.75 -1.10
CA PRO A 76 -13.74 14.32 -1.51
C PRO A 76 -12.52 13.60 -0.91
N ILE A 77 -12.61 13.16 0.33
CA ILE A 77 -11.49 12.43 0.96
C ILE A 77 -11.23 11.07 0.29
N GLN A 78 -12.27 10.38 -0.18
CA GLN A 78 -12.13 9.15 -0.94
C GLN A 78 -11.46 9.40 -2.29
N SER A 79 -11.82 10.47 -3.01
CA SER A 79 -11.14 10.88 -4.25
C SER A 79 -9.66 11.21 -4.02
N ILE A 80 -9.32 11.88 -2.92
CA ILE A 80 -7.92 12.13 -2.54
C ILE A 80 -7.16 10.83 -2.33
N VAL A 81 -7.72 9.88 -1.58
CA VAL A 81 -7.08 8.58 -1.35
C VAL A 81 -6.91 7.81 -2.64
N LYS A 82 -7.94 7.73 -3.50
CA LYS A 82 -7.86 7.11 -4.83
C LYS A 82 -6.77 7.74 -5.69
N SER A 83 -6.64 9.08 -5.67
CA SER A 83 -5.57 9.80 -6.37
C SER A 83 -4.18 9.40 -5.87
N ILE A 84 -4.00 9.30 -4.56
CA ILE A 84 -2.73 8.84 -3.94
C ILE A 84 -2.38 7.43 -4.43
N LEU A 85 -3.35 6.51 -4.44
CA LEU A 85 -3.14 5.14 -4.90
C LEU A 85 -2.84 5.08 -6.40
N SER A 86 -3.50 5.93 -7.22
CA SER A 86 -3.25 6.04 -8.65
C SER A 86 -1.85 6.56 -8.96
N VAL A 87 -1.39 7.61 -8.27
CA VAL A 87 -0.01 8.12 -8.36
C VAL A 87 0.99 7.03 -8.00
N GLY A 88 0.75 6.29 -6.92
CA GLY A 88 1.61 5.17 -6.53
C GLY A 88 1.68 4.08 -7.59
N THR A 89 0.54 3.72 -8.18
CA THR A 89 0.48 2.73 -9.26
C THR A 89 1.21 3.22 -10.51
N LEU A 90 1.13 4.50 -10.84
CA LEU A 90 1.88 5.11 -11.94
C LEU A 90 3.40 5.00 -11.71
N ILE A 91 3.86 5.27 -10.50
CA ILE A 91 5.29 5.10 -10.13
C ILE A 91 5.70 3.64 -10.27
N VAL A 92 4.85 2.68 -9.85
CA VAL A 92 5.10 1.25 -10.01
C VAL A 92 5.19 0.85 -11.49
N PHE A 93 4.36 1.40 -12.37
CA PHE A 93 4.45 1.16 -13.81
C PHE A 93 5.77 1.68 -14.41
N LEU A 94 6.22 2.85 -13.96
CA LEU A 94 7.51 3.40 -14.37
C LEU A 94 8.68 2.50 -13.91
N MET A 95 8.67 2.02 -12.67
CA MET A 95 9.73 1.14 -12.17
C MET A 95 9.69 -0.28 -12.77
N ALA A 96 8.53 -0.74 -13.24
CA ALA A 96 8.36 -2.05 -13.86
C ALA A 96 8.96 -2.15 -15.28
N HIS A 97 9.21 -1.01 -15.93
CA HIS A 97 9.58 -0.96 -17.35
C HIS A 97 10.74 -1.89 -17.71
N GLU A 98 11.82 -1.83 -16.97
CA GLU A 98 13.01 -2.63 -17.26
C GLU A 98 12.80 -4.12 -16.99
N TRP A 99 12.05 -4.46 -15.94
CA TRP A 99 11.67 -5.84 -15.63
C TRP A 99 10.77 -6.43 -16.72
N MET A 100 9.79 -5.66 -17.21
CA MET A 100 8.85 -6.09 -18.26
C MET A 100 9.52 -6.24 -19.63
N ARG A 101 10.75 -5.75 -19.82
CA ARG A 101 11.52 -5.94 -21.07
C ARG A 101 12.36 -7.23 -21.11
N ARG A 102 12.42 -7.97 -20.04
CA ARG A 102 13.09 -9.28 -20.02
C ARG A 102 12.37 -10.27 -20.95
N PRO A 103 13.08 -11.19 -21.60
CA PRO A 103 12.46 -12.16 -22.50
C PRO A 103 11.38 -13.04 -21.85
N ASP A 104 11.53 -13.35 -20.56
CA ASP A 104 10.63 -14.18 -19.77
C ASP A 104 9.36 -13.45 -19.30
N THR A 105 9.39 -12.12 -19.22
CA THR A 105 8.26 -11.29 -18.76
C THR A 105 7.63 -10.47 -19.88
N ALA A 106 8.37 -10.17 -20.95
CA ALA A 106 7.90 -9.31 -22.05
C ALA A 106 6.58 -9.80 -22.67
N ILE A 107 6.40 -11.10 -22.76
CA ILE A 107 5.21 -11.74 -23.33
C ILE A 107 3.96 -11.57 -22.44
N LYS A 108 4.15 -11.26 -21.15
CA LYS A 108 3.08 -11.13 -20.13
C LYS A 108 2.85 -9.68 -19.70
N GLN A 109 3.29 -8.70 -20.50
CA GLN A 109 3.17 -7.28 -20.14
C GLN A 109 1.71 -6.84 -19.97
N GLY A 110 0.83 -7.22 -20.90
CA GLY A 110 -0.59 -6.89 -20.82
C GLY A 110 -1.24 -7.46 -19.57
N GLU A 111 -0.94 -8.72 -19.26
CA GLU A 111 -1.43 -9.40 -18.03
C GLU A 111 -0.99 -8.64 -16.77
N PHE A 112 0.28 -8.21 -16.70
CA PHE A 112 0.77 -7.44 -15.56
C PHE A 112 -0.01 -6.14 -15.35
N TYR A 113 -0.21 -5.36 -16.42
CA TYR A 113 -0.92 -4.09 -16.32
C TYR A 113 -2.41 -4.28 -16.00
N VAL A 114 -3.09 -5.22 -16.67
CA VAL A 114 -4.51 -5.50 -16.43
C VAL A 114 -4.74 -6.02 -15.02
N LEU A 115 -3.94 -6.98 -14.54
CA LEU A 115 -4.05 -7.51 -13.17
C LEU A 115 -3.80 -6.42 -12.12
N THR A 116 -2.77 -5.59 -12.31
CA THR A 116 -2.47 -4.49 -11.38
C THR A 116 -3.61 -3.48 -11.31
N LEU A 117 -4.16 -3.06 -12.46
CA LEU A 117 -5.30 -2.13 -12.49
C LEU A 117 -6.59 -2.76 -11.97
N SER A 118 -6.79 -4.06 -12.16
CA SER A 118 -7.92 -4.79 -11.55
C SER A 118 -7.85 -4.77 -10.02
N THR A 119 -6.65 -4.94 -9.44
CA THR A 119 -6.49 -4.80 -7.98
C THR A 119 -6.74 -3.36 -7.51
N LEU A 120 -6.30 -2.35 -8.28
CA LEU A 120 -6.56 -0.95 -7.98
C LEU A 120 -8.07 -0.63 -8.02
N LEU A 121 -8.79 -1.16 -9.02
CA LEU A 121 -10.23 -1.03 -9.11
C LEU A 121 -10.96 -1.66 -7.92
N GLY A 122 -10.51 -2.84 -7.47
CA GLY A 122 -11.01 -3.46 -6.25
C GLY A 122 -10.82 -2.57 -5.01
N MET A 123 -9.66 -1.92 -4.90
CA MET A 123 -9.39 -0.95 -3.81
C MET A 123 -10.32 0.27 -3.90
N TYR A 124 -10.63 0.77 -5.09
CA TYR A 124 -11.58 1.86 -5.28
C TYR A 124 -12.98 1.47 -4.82
N PHE A 125 -13.45 0.27 -5.16
CA PHE A 125 -14.73 -0.24 -4.67
C PHE A 125 -14.76 -0.37 -3.14
N MET A 126 -13.68 -0.85 -2.52
CA MET A 126 -13.60 -0.87 -1.04
C MET A 126 -13.70 0.53 -0.43
N ILE A 127 -12.98 1.52 -1.01
CA ILE A 127 -12.94 2.89 -0.50
C ILE A 127 -14.31 3.56 -0.60
N SER A 128 -15.06 3.31 -1.65
CA SER A 128 -16.37 3.91 -1.90
C SER A 128 -17.55 3.05 -1.40
N ALA A 129 -17.28 1.94 -0.71
CA ALA A 129 -18.35 1.08 -0.23
C ALA A 129 -19.21 1.75 0.85
N GLY A 130 -20.52 1.69 0.67
CA GLY A 130 -21.55 2.01 1.66
C GLY A 130 -22.29 0.77 2.17
N HIS A 131 -21.91 -0.41 1.67
CA HIS A 131 -22.52 -1.69 1.98
C HIS A 131 -21.45 -2.78 2.04
N PHE A 132 -21.53 -3.70 2.99
CA PHE A 132 -20.53 -4.75 3.15
C PHE A 132 -20.39 -5.69 1.96
N LEU A 133 -21.42 -5.88 1.15
CA LEU A 133 -21.31 -6.66 -0.08
C LEU A 133 -20.36 -6.00 -1.09
N MET A 134 -20.50 -4.70 -1.32
CA MET A 134 -19.61 -3.94 -2.20
C MET A 134 -18.17 -3.92 -1.66
N PHE A 135 -18.03 -3.72 -0.36
CA PHE A 135 -16.73 -3.82 0.31
C PHE A 135 -16.07 -5.18 0.09
N PHE A 136 -16.81 -6.28 0.29
CA PHE A 136 -16.28 -7.64 0.16
C PHE A 136 -15.87 -7.96 -1.30
N ILE A 137 -16.72 -7.60 -2.28
CA ILE A 137 -16.38 -7.76 -3.70
C ILE A 137 -15.11 -6.96 -4.03
N GLY A 138 -14.99 -5.72 -3.56
CA GLY A 138 -13.79 -4.91 -3.73
C GLY A 138 -12.55 -5.55 -3.10
N LEU A 139 -12.70 -6.13 -1.89
CA LEU A 139 -11.62 -6.83 -1.18
C LEU A 139 -11.09 -8.03 -1.96
N GLU A 140 -11.99 -8.87 -2.48
CA GLU A 140 -11.61 -10.05 -3.27
C GLU A 140 -11.00 -9.64 -4.62
N MET A 141 -11.58 -8.64 -5.27
CA MET A 141 -11.04 -8.08 -6.51
C MET A 141 -9.64 -7.45 -6.33
N ALA A 142 -9.35 -6.93 -5.14
CA ALA A 142 -8.01 -6.44 -4.78
C ALA A 142 -7.05 -7.56 -4.33
N SER A 143 -7.54 -8.77 -4.04
CA SER A 143 -6.74 -9.86 -3.43
C SER A 143 -6.42 -10.97 -4.42
N ILE A 144 -7.40 -11.45 -5.18
CA ILE A 144 -7.21 -12.59 -6.09
C ILE A 144 -6.23 -12.28 -7.22
N PRO A 145 -6.35 -11.16 -7.97
CA PRO A 145 -5.36 -10.82 -8.99
C PRO A 145 -3.98 -10.53 -8.39
N MET A 146 -3.92 -10.05 -7.14
CA MET A 146 -2.65 -9.84 -6.43
C MET A 146 -1.90 -11.14 -6.22
N ALA A 147 -2.58 -12.26 -5.95
CA ALA A 147 -1.93 -13.56 -5.83
C ALA A 147 -1.23 -13.97 -7.14
N ALA A 148 -1.86 -13.71 -8.29
CA ALA A 148 -1.26 -13.93 -9.61
C ALA A 148 -0.03 -13.03 -9.84
N LEU A 149 -0.10 -11.77 -9.40
CA LEU A 149 1.04 -10.85 -9.47
C LEU A 149 2.20 -11.30 -8.57
N VAL A 150 1.95 -11.78 -7.36
CA VAL A 150 2.97 -12.32 -6.45
C VAL A 150 3.67 -13.52 -7.08
N ALA A 151 2.93 -14.40 -7.75
CA ALA A 151 3.44 -15.58 -8.46
C ALA A 151 3.88 -15.28 -9.91
N PHE A 152 4.05 -14.02 -10.32
CA PHE A 152 4.22 -13.65 -11.72
C PHE A 152 5.43 -14.31 -12.38
N ASP A 153 6.54 -14.43 -11.66
CA ASP A 153 7.73 -15.18 -12.09
C ASP A 153 7.61 -16.67 -11.72
N LYS A 154 6.50 -17.31 -12.13
CA LYS A 154 6.09 -18.67 -11.71
C LYS A 154 7.14 -19.77 -11.89
N TYR A 155 8.09 -19.57 -12.78
CA TYR A 155 9.20 -20.54 -13.00
C TYR A 155 10.32 -20.39 -11.97
N ARG A 156 10.32 -19.31 -11.17
CA ARG A 156 11.20 -19.16 -10.02
C ARG A 156 10.52 -19.76 -8.80
N HIS A 157 11.13 -20.75 -8.18
CA HIS A 157 10.57 -21.46 -7.03
C HIS A 157 10.08 -20.52 -5.92
N HIS A 158 10.88 -19.48 -5.60
CA HIS A 158 10.52 -18.50 -4.57
C HIS A 158 9.25 -17.70 -4.90
N SER A 159 9.04 -17.34 -6.17
CA SER A 159 7.85 -16.59 -6.57
C SER A 159 6.59 -17.48 -6.54
N ALA A 160 6.71 -18.73 -6.96
CA ALA A 160 5.61 -19.71 -6.89
C ALA A 160 5.21 -20.00 -5.44
N GLU A 161 6.19 -20.20 -4.55
CA GLU A 161 5.98 -20.41 -3.11
C GLU A 161 5.31 -19.19 -2.47
N ALA A 162 5.81 -17.97 -2.76
CA ALA A 162 5.23 -16.73 -2.27
C ALA A 162 3.76 -16.57 -2.70
N GLY A 163 3.45 -16.88 -3.96
CA GLY A 163 2.09 -16.86 -4.48
C GLY A 163 1.17 -17.85 -3.77
N ALA A 164 1.64 -19.08 -3.56
CA ALA A 164 0.88 -20.09 -2.82
C ALA A 164 0.62 -19.68 -1.37
N LYS A 165 1.64 -19.17 -0.66
CA LYS A 165 1.49 -18.67 0.71
C LYS A 165 0.52 -17.49 0.76
N TYR A 166 0.60 -16.55 -0.18
CA TYR A 166 -0.29 -15.40 -0.22
C TYR A 166 -1.75 -15.81 -0.45
N ILE A 167 -2.04 -16.61 -1.50
CA ILE A 167 -3.43 -16.96 -1.82
C ILE A 167 -4.09 -17.79 -0.72
N LEU A 168 -3.39 -18.79 -0.16
CA LEU A 168 -3.95 -19.63 0.90
C LEU A 168 -4.28 -18.82 2.16
N THR A 169 -3.37 -17.95 2.59
CA THR A 169 -3.59 -17.11 3.76
C THR A 169 -4.62 -16.01 3.50
N ALA A 170 -4.67 -15.46 2.29
CA ALA A 170 -5.68 -14.47 1.90
C ALA A 170 -7.09 -15.07 1.90
N LEU A 171 -7.29 -16.24 1.28
CA LEU A 171 -8.59 -16.92 1.26
C LEU A 171 -9.07 -17.31 2.67
N PHE A 172 -8.16 -17.82 3.50
CA PHE A 172 -8.50 -18.11 4.90
C PHE A 172 -8.94 -16.85 5.65
N SER A 173 -8.21 -15.76 5.47
CA SER A 173 -8.50 -14.47 6.09
C SER A 173 -9.82 -13.88 5.61
N SER A 174 -10.11 -13.94 4.29
CA SER A 174 -11.38 -13.52 3.71
C SER A 174 -12.54 -14.37 4.23
N GLY A 175 -12.34 -15.67 4.43
CA GLY A 175 -13.35 -16.56 5.03
C GLY A 175 -13.69 -16.16 6.46
N LEU A 176 -12.70 -15.82 7.29
CA LEU A 176 -12.92 -15.32 8.65
C LEU A 176 -13.68 -13.99 8.63
N LEU A 177 -13.28 -13.06 7.75
CA LEU A 177 -13.95 -11.77 7.59
C LEU A 177 -15.42 -11.96 7.19
N LEU A 178 -15.67 -12.81 6.18
CA LEU A 178 -17.03 -13.10 5.72
C LEU A 178 -17.90 -13.73 6.82
N TYR A 179 -17.31 -14.61 7.65
CA TYR A 179 -17.98 -15.16 8.81
C TYR A 179 -18.34 -14.05 9.82
N GLY A 180 -17.43 -13.10 10.08
CA GLY A 180 -17.73 -11.91 10.90
C GLY A 180 -18.89 -11.10 10.33
N LEU A 181 -18.93 -10.86 9.01
CA LEU A 181 -20.04 -10.15 8.36
C LEU A 181 -21.36 -10.91 8.47
N SER A 182 -21.33 -12.25 8.39
CA SER A 182 -22.52 -13.09 8.61
C SER A 182 -23.07 -12.96 10.01
N LEU A 183 -22.21 -12.87 11.03
CA LEU A 183 -22.61 -12.66 12.42
C LEU A 183 -23.21 -11.25 12.63
N ILE A 184 -22.64 -10.20 12.02
CA ILE A 184 -23.23 -8.86 12.02
C ILE A 184 -24.62 -8.90 11.39
N TYR A 185 -24.76 -9.48 10.20
CA TYR A 185 -26.06 -9.59 9.55
C TYR A 185 -27.08 -10.36 10.39
N GLY A 186 -26.66 -11.44 11.03
CA GLY A 186 -27.53 -12.24 11.90
C GLY A 186 -28.02 -11.51 13.14
N THR A 187 -27.29 -10.52 13.66
CA THR A 187 -27.68 -9.74 14.84
C THR A 187 -28.38 -8.43 14.51
N VAL A 188 -28.03 -7.80 13.37
CA VAL A 188 -28.48 -6.46 12.99
C VAL A 188 -29.54 -6.48 11.89
N GLY A 189 -29.51 -7.49 11.00
CA GLY A 189 -30.49 -7.66 9.91
C GLY A 189 -30.21 -6.81 8.67
N THR A 190 -29.13 -6.01 8.66
CA THR A 190 -28.72 -5.17 7.52
C THR A 190 -27.21 -5.20 7.31
N LEU A 191 -26.75 -4.87 6.09
CA LEU A 191 -25.34 -4.73 5.74
C LEU A 191 -25.00 -3.32 5.24
N TYR A 192 -25.95 -2.38 5.27
CA TYR A 192 -25.71 -0.97 4.97
C TYR A 192 -24.95 -0.29 6.11
N PHE A 193 -23.87 0.42 5.77
CA PHE A 193 -23.04 1.11 6.79
C PHE A 193 -23.80 2.16 7.58
N ALA A 194 -24.77 2.82 6.96
CA ALA A 194 -25.59 3.84 7.63
C ALA A 194 -26.56 3.25 8.66
N ASP A 195 -27.04 2.02 8.47
CA ASP A 195 -28.09 1.42 9.31
C ASP A 195 -27.52 0.64 10.49
N ILE A 196 -26.35 0.02 10.32
CA ILE A 196 -25.75 -0.89 11.31
C ILE A 196 -25.55 -0.23 12.68
N PRO A 197 -25.01 1.01 12.80
CA PRO A 197 -24.74 1.61 14.11
C PRO A 197 -25.97 1.72 15.03
N ALA A 198 -27.15 1.90 14.45
CA ALA A 198 -28.40 2.00 15.22
C ALA A 198 -28.80 0.69 15.91
N HIS A 199 -28.23 -0.44 15.51
CA HIS A 199 -28.57 -1.79 15.99
C HIS A 199 -27.38 -2.47 16.71
N ILE A 200 -26.27 -1.77 16.88
CA ILE A 200 -25.12 -2.27 17.65
C ILE A 200 -25.31 -1.89 19.12
N ASP A 201 -25.40 -2.90 19.99
CA ASP A 201 -25.50 -2.78 21.45
C ASP A 201 -24.25 -3.33 22.17
N GLY A 202 -23.27 -3.86 21.42
CA GLY A 202 -22.04 -4.41 21.99
C GLY A 202 -22.22 -5.80 22.63
N ASN A 203 -23.23 -6.55 22.26
CA ASN A 203 -23.42 -7.90 22.74
C ASN A 203 -22.26 -8.85 22.34
N PRO A 204 -22.04 -9.98 23.04
CA PRO A 204 -20.91 -10.89 22.78
C PRO A 204 -20.81 -11.38 21.34
N MET A 205 -21.95 -11.55 20.64
CA MET A 205 -21.96 -11.98 19.24
C MET A 205 -21.44 -10.88 18.30
N GLN A 206 -21.78 -9.62 18.54
CA GLN A 206 -21.29 -8.48 17.78
C GLN A 206 -19.80 -8.23 18.06
N ILE A 207 -19.33 -8.43 19.29
CA ILE A 207 -17.90 -8.38 19.62
C ILE A 207 -17.15 -9.48 18.87
N MET A 208 -17.65 -10.70 18.85
CA MET A 208 -17.08 -11.82 18.10
C MET A 208 -17.06 -11.52 16.59
N ALA A 209 -18.15 -10.97 16.06
CA ALA A 209 -18.24 -10.54 14.67
C ALA A 209 -17.17 -9.50 14.30
N PHE A 210 -16.96 -8.51 15.16
CA PHE A 210 -15.90 -7.52 15.02
C PHE A 210 -14.52 -8.17 15.01
N VAL A 211 -14.22 -9.10 15.92
CA VAL A 211 -12.92 -9.79 15.98
C VAL A 211 -12.64 -10.56 14.68
N PHE A 212 -13.63 -11.27 14.14
CA PHE A 212 -13.50 -11.96 12.86
C PHE A 212 -13.33 -10.99 11.68
N PHE A 213 -14.10 -9.92 11.63
CA PHE A 213 -13.93 -8.86 10.62
C PHE A 213 -12.54 -8.24 10.71
N PHE A 214 -12.11 -7.86 11.92
CA PHE A 214 -10.81 -7.26 12.17
C PHE A 214 -9.65 -8.18 11.80
N SER A 215 -9.78 -9.50 12.02
CA SER A 215 -8.73 -10.46 11.65
C SER A 215 -8.45 -10.46 10.13
N GLY A 216 -9.50 -10.36 9.30
CA GLY A 216 -9.37 -10.23 7.86
C GLY A 216 -8.72 -8.91 7.42
N MET A 217 -9.12 -7.80 8.02
CA MET A 217 -8.50 -6.51 7.75
C MET A 217 -7.06 -6.44 8.28
N GLY A 218 -6.79 -7.02 9.43
CA GLY A 218 -5.45 -7.15 10.01
C GLY A 218 -4.49 -7.92 9.11
N PHE A 219 -4.96 -8.99 8.47
CA PHE A 219 -4.20 -9.70 7.44
C PHE A 219 -3.85 -8.76 6.27
N LYS A 220 -4.83 -8.04 5.71
CA LYS A 220 -4.64 -7.16 4.56
C LYS A 220 -3.63 -6.03 4.84
N ILE A 221 -3.65 -5.50 6.05
CA ILE A 221 -2.74 -4.44 6.52
C ILE A 221 -1.41 -5.02 7.01
N SER A 222 -1.34 -6.33 7.29
CA SER A 222 -0.21 -7.04 7.89
C SER A 222 0.05 -6.67 9.35
N LEU A 223 -1.00 -6.52 10.14
CA LEU A 223 -0.87 -6.27 11.59
C LEU A 223 -0.57 -7.58 12.35
N VAL A 224 0.16 -7.50 13.44
CA VAL A 224 0.38 -8.64 14.34
C VAL A 224 -0.94 -8.97 15.05
N PRO A 225 -1.36 -10.25 15.10
CA PRO A 225 -0.65 -11.49 14.73
C PRO A 225 -0.82 -11.92 13.25
N PHE A 226 -1.55 -11.21 12.42
CA PHE A 226 -1.92 -11.59 11.05
C PHE A 226 -0.82 -11.31 9.99
N HIS A 227 0.41 -11.02 10.41
CA HIS A 227 1.53 -10.55 9.58
C HIS A 227 2.43 -11.64 9.00
N LEU A 228 2.28 -12.90 9.41
CA LEU A 228 3.26 -13.98 9.15
C LEU A 228 3.55 -14.23 7.67
N TRP A 229 2.58 -13.95 6.80
CA TRP A 229 2.74 -14.09 5.35
C TRP A 229 3.68 -13.04 4.73
N THR A 230 3.80 -11.87 5.36
CA THR A 230 4.34 -10.66 4.73
C THR A 230 5.83 -10.79 4.40
N ALA A 231 6.63 -11.31 5.31
CA ALA A 231 8.07 -11.45 5.11
C ALA A 231 8.41 -12.40 3.95
N ASP A 232 7.77 -13.56 3.91
CA ASP A 232 8.01 -14.59 2.89
C ASP A 232 7.50 -14.15 1.52
N VAL A 233 6.32 -13.51 1.48
CA VAL A 233 5.74 -13.01 0.23
C VAL A 233 6.57 -11.85 -0.34
N TYR A 234 7.04 -10.92 0.49
CA TYR A 234 7.86 -9.79 0.01
C TYR A 234 9.21 -10.26 -0.50
N GLU A 235 9.82 -11.25 0.13
CA GLU A 235 11.08 -11.82 -0.32
C GLU A 235 10.92 -12.56 -1.65
N GLY A 236 9.87 -13.41 -1.79
CA GLY A 236 9.69 -14.27 -2.95
C GLY A 236 9.05 -13.57 -4.17
N ALA A 237 8.17 -12.59 -3.99
CA ALA A 237 7.52 -11.88 -5.09
C ALA A 237 8.51 -11.05 -5.91
N PRO A 238 8.20 -10.74 -7.18
CA PRO A 238 8.96 -9.74 -7.95
C PRO A 238 9.01 -8.41 -7.21
N SER A 239 10.17 -7.74 -7.18
CA SER A 239 10.39 -6.53 -6.36
C SER A 239 9.40 -5.40 -6.67
N THR A 240 8.99 -5.27 -7.92
CA THR A 240 7.96 -4.30 -8.36
C THR A 240 6.58 -4.61 -7.77
N VAL A 241 6.21 -5.89 -7.73
CA VAL A 241 4.95 -6.35 -7.11
C VAL A 241 5.01 -6.15 -5.60
N THR A 242 6.16 -6.45 -4.98
CA THR A 242 6.38 -6.17 -3.54
C THR A 242 6.21 -4.69 -3.23
N ALA A 243 6.74 -3.80 -4.06
CA ALA A 243 6.58 -2.35 -3.92
C ALA A 243 5.09 -1.94 -3.93
N TYR A 244 4.33 -2.44 -4.91
CA TYR A 244 2.89 -2.19 -5.02
C TYR A 244 2.13 -2.70 -3.78
N LEU A 245 2.38 -3.94 -3.38
CA LEU A 245 1.72 -4.57 -2.24
C LEU A 245 2.04 -3.87 -0.91
N SER A 246 3.26 -3.35 -0.77
CA SER A 246 3.74 -2.77 0.49
C SER A 246 3.08 -1.44 0.88
N VAL A 247 2.62 -0.66 -0.09
CA VAL A 247 2.07 0.69 0.15
C VAL A 247 0.65 0.83 -0.36
N ILE A 248 0.40 0.50 -1.63
CA ILE A 248 -0.87 0.80 -2.29
C ILE A 248 -1.98 -0.07 -1.69
N SER A 249 -1.73 -1.38 -1.60
CA SER A 249 -2.68 -2.31 -0.98
C SER A 249 -2.90 -2.03 0.52
N LYS A 250 -1.82 -1.76 1.28
CA LYS A 250 -1.93 -1.48 2.72
C LYS A 250 -2.56 -0.12 3.00
N GLY A 251 -2.20 0.90 2.24
CA GLY A 251 -2.76 2.25 2.39
C GLY A 251 -4.26 2.28 2.17
N SER A 252 -4.75 1.60 1.13
CA SER A 252 -6.18 1.46 0.87
C SER A 252 -6.89 0.73 2.03
N ALA A 253 -6.34 -0.40 2.48
CA ALA A 253 -6.94 -1.19 3.55
C ALA A 253 -6.97 -0.43 4.89
N ALA A 254 -5.92 0.35 5.21
CA ALA A 254 -5.87 1.16 6.42
C ALA A 254 -6.94 2.26 6.41
N PHE A 255 -7.12 2.97 5.29
CA PHE A 255 -8.16 3.98 5.13
C PHE A 255 -9.56 3.37 5.25
N VAL A 256 -9.79 2.22 4.60
CA VAL A 256 -11.08 1.51 4.63
C VAL A 256 -11.39 1.01 6.03
N LEU A 257 -10.40 0.43 6.74
CA LEU A 257 -10.57 0.01 8.14
C LEU A 257 -11.00 1.19 9.01
N MET A 258 -10.31 2.34 8.89
CA MET A 258 -10.67 3.54 9.62
C MET A 258 -12.09 4.00 9.32
N THR A 259 -12.48 4.02 8.06
CA THR A 259 -13.84 4.41 7.64
C THR A 259 -14.90 3.49 8.23
N ILE A 260 -14.66 2.17 8.21
CA ILE A 260 -15.62 1.19 8.76
C ILE A 260 -15.69 1.30 10.28
N LEU A 261 -14.56 1.48 10.98
CA LEU A 261 -14.56 1.67 12.43
C LEU A 261 -15.32 2.93 12.85
N PHE A 262 -15.16 4.03 12.10
CA PHE A 262 -15.81 5.30 12.40
C PHE A 262 -17.31 5.33 12.03
N LYS A 263 -17.70 4.66 10.94
CA LYS A 263 -19.09 4.69 10.47
C LYS A 263 -19.92 3.52 10.98
N VAL A 264 -19.35 2.31 11.04
CA VAL A 264 -20.11 1.09 11.33
C VAL A 264 -19.95 0.67 12.79
N PHE A 265 -18.70 0.63 13.28
CA PHE A 265 -18.39 0.19 14.65
C PHE A 265 -18.22 1.35 15.63
N ALA A 266 -18.72 2.55 15.31
CA ALA A 266 -18.67 3.71 16.20
C ALA A 266 -19.26 3.43 17.61
N PRO A 267 -20.40 2.69 17.77
CA PRO A 267 -20.93 2.37 19.10
C PRO A 267 -20.02 1.43 19.93
N MET A 268 -19.06 0.76 19.30
CA MET A 268 -18.10 -0.16 19.94
C MET A 268 -16.69 0.46 20.06
N VAL A 269 -16.59 1.78 20.24
CA VAL A 269 -15.30 2.49 20.26
C VAL A 269 -14.35 1.95 21.32
N ASP A 270 -14.82 1.69 22.52
CA ASP A 270 -13.97 1.20 23.62
C ASP A 270 -13.38 -0.17 23.30
N GLN A 271 -14.17 -1.07 22.71
CA GLN A 271 -13.75 -2.42 22.36
C GLN A 271 -12.71 -2.42 21.23
N TRP A 272 -12.95 -1.69 20.14
CA TRP A 272 -11.99 -1.71 19.05
C TRP A 272 -10.73 -0.88 19.36
N GLN A 273 -10.81 0.16 20.18
CA GLN A 273 -9.63 0.88 20.65
C GLN A 273 -8.75 0.00 21.53
N GLU A 274 -9.33 -0.81 22.42
CA GLU A 274 -8.57 -1.76 23.24
C GLU A 274 -7.84 -2.80 22.38
N VAL A 275 -8.53 -3.40 21.41
CA VAL A 275 -7.89 -4.35 20.47
C VAL A 275 -6.76 -3.68 19.70
N LEU A 276 -7.01 -2.49 19.13
CA LEU A 276 -5.99 -1.74 18.38
C LEU A 276 -4.79 -1.36 19.24
N TYR A 277 -5.00 -1.00 20.49
CA TYR A 277 -3.93 -0.63 21.42
C TYR A 277 -2.87 -1.72 21.51
N TRP A 278 -3.29 -2.95 21.77
CA TRP A 278 -2.38 -4.09 21.89
C TRP A 278 -1.80 -4.53 20.55
N VAL A 279 -2.59 -4.49 19.49
CA VAL A 279 -2.15 -4.81 18.12
C VAL A 279 -1.09 -3.81 17.64
N ILE A 280 -1.22 -2.52 17.93
CA ILE A 280 -0.23 -1.50 17.59
C ILE A 280 1.08 -1.79 18.32
N ILE A 281 1.05 -1.97 19.63
CA ILE A 281 2.26 -2.27 20.43
C ILE A 281 2.97 -3.51 19.88
N ALA A 282 2.22 -4.58 19.66
CA ALA A 282 2.77 -5.81 19.13
C ALA A 282 3.37 -5.62 17.73
N SER A 283 2.66 -4.90 16.83
CA SER A 283 3.08 -4.70 15.46
C SER A 283 4.37 -3.87 15.36
N ILE A 284 4.44 -2.71 16.05
CA ILE A 284 5.63 -1.87 15.99
C ILE A 284 6.82 -2.53 16.69
N THR A 285 6.60 -3.22 17.81
CA THR A 285 7.70 -3.78 18.60
C THR A 285 8.26 -5.04 17.97
N LEU A 286 7.42 -6.04 17.67
CA LEU A 286 7.89 -7.30 17.09
C LEU A 286 8.49 -7.10 15.70
N ALA A 287 7.85 -6.28 14.85
CA ALA A 287 8.38 -6.03 13.52
C ALA A 287 9.77 -5.36 13.57
N ASN A 288 9.97 -4.35 14.42
CA ASN A 288 11.28 -3.70 14.56
C ASN A 288 12.34 -4.66 15.09
N LEU A 289 12.01 -5.49 16.09
CA LEU A 289 12.95 -6.48 16.62
C LEU A 289 13.36 -7.52 15.55
N PHE A 290 12.41 -8.01 14.76
CA PHE A 290 12.72 -8.93 13.68
C PHE A 290 13.51 -8.27 12.53
N ALA A 291 13.22 -7.00 12.21
CA ALA A 291 13.95 -6.24 11.19
C ALA A 291 15.45 -6.14 11.49
N LEU A 292 15.84 -6.01 12.77
CA LEU A 292 17.24 -5.90 13.18
C LEU A 292 18.13 -7.06 12.74
N ARG A 293 17.55 -8.26 12.60
CA ARG A 293 18.27 -9.51 12.27
C ARG A 293 18.19 -9.87 10.78
N GLN A 294 17.46 -9.09 9.97
CA GLN A 294 17.34 -9.42 8.55
C GLN A 294 18.58 -9.01 7.78
N GLU A 295 19.02 -9.90 6.89
CA GLU A 295 20.11 -9.67 5.94
C GLU A 295 19.59 -9.39 4.54
N ASN A 296 18.50 -10.04 4.13
CA ASN A 296 17.82 -9.78 2.86
C ASN A 296 17.04 -8.46 2.95
N LEU A 297 17.33 -7.51 2.02
CA LEU A 297 16.72 -6.18 2.02
C LEU A 297 15.21 -6.22 1.80
N LYS A 298 14.70 -7.11 0.95
CA LYS A 298 13.26 -7.23 0.72
C LYS A 298 12.54 -7.71 1.99
N ARG A 299 13.15 -8.66 2.70
CA ARG A 299 12.63 -9.18 3.96
C ARG A 299 12.74 -8.15 5.09
N LEU A 300 13.82 -7.38 5.13
CA LEU A 300 13.97 -6.25 6.04
C LEU A 300 12.88 -5.20 5.79
N MET A 301 12.62 -4.84 4.53
CA MET A 301 11.57 -3.90 4.16
C MET A 301 10.17 -4.45 4.43
N ALA A 302 9.98 -5.77 4.45
CA ALA A 302 8.73 -6.39 4.88
C ALA A 302 8.44 -6.12 6.36
N PHE A 303 9.40 -6.35 7.25
CA PHE A 303 9.25 -6.04 8.67
C PHE A 303 9.16 -4.53 8.92
N SER A 304 9.92 -3.71 8.19
CA SER A 304 9.73 -2.26 8.16
C SER A 304 8.28 -1.89 7.82
N SER A 305 7.70 -2.50 6.79
CA SER A 305 6.32 -2.25 6.35
C SER A 305 5.27 -2.68 7.39
N ILE A 306 5.51 -3.74 8.18
CA ILE A 306 4.65 -4.15 9.30
C ILE A 306 4.71 -3.08 10.41
N SER A 307 5.90 -2.58 10.74
CA SER A 307 6.08 -1.50 11.72
C SER A 307 5.41 -0.21 11.26
N GLN A 308 5.55 0.17 9.97
CA GLN A 308 4.89 1.35 9.41
C GLN A 308 3.35 1.21 9.45
N ALA A 309 2.81 0.01 9.20
CA ALA A 309 1.38 -0.26 9.37
C ALA A 309 0.92 -0.03 10.83
N GLY A 310 1.72 -0.47 11.80
CA GLY A 310 1.46 -0.18 13.22
C GLY A 310 1.42 1.32 13.54
N TYR A 311 2.33 2.13 12.96
CA TYR A 311 2.28 3.59 13.12
C TYR A 311 1.05 4.20 12.46
N ILE A 312 0.65 3.73 11.28
CA ILE A 312 -0.58 4.19 10.61
C ILE A 312 -1.82 3.96 11.50
N MET A 313 -1.86 2.86 12.25
CA MET A 313 -2.97 2.57 13.15
C MET A 313 -3.07 3.53 14.35
N LEU A 314 -2.02 4.31 14.66
CA LEU A 314 -2.13 5.40 15.64
C LEU A 314 -3.11 6.49 15.20
N GLY A 315 -3.22 6.74 13.90
CA GLY A 315 -4.25 7.63 13.36
C GLY A 315 -5.67 7.04 13.53
N VAL A 316 -5.81 5.73 13.35
CA VAL A 316 -7.09 5.03 13.51
C VAL A 316 -7.55 5.04 14.95
N ILE A 317 -6.67 4.69 15.91
CA ILE A 317 -7.04 4.58 17.33
C ILE A 317 -7.45 5.93 17.93
N SER A 318 -7.00 7.05 17.35
CA SER A 318 -7.36 8.39 17.83
C SER A 318 -8.86 8.67 17.75
N GLY A 319 -9.60 8.06 16.83
CA GLY A 319 -11.03 8.25 16.65
C GLY A 319 -11.44 9.63 16.13
N THR A 320 -10.50 10.45 15.64
CA THR A 320 -10.72 11.87 15.32
C THR A 320 -10.49 12.19 13.85
N SER A 321 -11.04 13.32 13.38
CA SER A 321 -10.77 13.85 12.04
C SER A 321 -9.26 14.14 11.85
N GLN A 322 -8.59 14.64 12.89
CA GLN A 322 -7.13 14.84 12.86
C GLN A 322 -6.38 13.51 12.65
N GLY A 323 -6.86 12.43 13.24
CA GLY A 323 -6.32 11.08 13.02
C GLY A 323 -6.47 10.63 11.58
N MET A 324 -7.63 10.90 10.95
CA MET A 324 -7.86 10.59 9.54
C MET A 324 -6.93 11.41 8.62
N THR A 325 -6.85 12.72 8.83
CA THR A 325 -5.92 13.60 8.09
C THR A 325 -4.50 13.09 8.18
N SER A 326 -4.07 12.75 9.42
CA SER A 326 -2.72 12.26 9.67
C SER A 326 -2.45 10.89 9.03
N LEU A 327 -3.44 10.00 8.99
CA LEU A 327 -3.36 8.71 8.32
C LEU A 327 -3.17 8.89 6.80
N VAL A 328 -4.02 9.68 6.16
CA VAL A 328 -3.96 9.91 4.70
C VAL A 328 -2.63 10.58 4.33
N TYR A 329 -2.22 11.59 5.08
CA TYR A 329 -0.94 12.27 4.89
C TYR A 329 0.26 11.32 5.10
N TYR A 330 0.18 10.42 6.10
CA TYR A 330 1.20 9.41 6.34
C TYR A 330 1.32 8.44 5.17
N VAL A 331 0.20 7.93 4.68
CA VAL A 331 0.17 7.02 3.52
C VAL A 331 0.79 7.69 2.29
N LEU A 332 0.49 8.97 2.04
CA LEU A 332 1.06 9.74 0.93
C LEU A 332 2.60 9.82 1.02
N ILE A 333 3.14 10.16 2.18
CA ILE A 333 4.58 10.29 2.38
C ILE A 333 5.27 8.92 2.34
N TYR A 334 4.67 7.93 3.00
CA TYR A 334 5.15 6.56 3.00
C TYR A 334 5.23 5.99 1.58
N LEU A 335 4.25 6.33 0.73
CA LEU A 335 4.24 5.93 -0.67
C LEU A 335 5.51 6.38 -1.40
N PHE A 336 5.86 7.66 -1.36
CA PHE A 336 7.04 8.17 -2.06
C PHE A 336 8.35 7.59 -1.51
N ALA A 337 8.48 7.55 -0.19
CA ALA A 337 9.69 7.05 0.45
C ALA A 337 9.90 5.55 0.21
N ASN A 338 8.86 4.75 0.37
CA ASN A 338 8.96 3.31 0.22
C ASN A 338 9.12 2.89 -1.26
N LEU A 339 8.41 3.53 -2.19
CA LEU A 339 8.60 3.27 -3.62
C LEU A 339 9.99 3.68 -4.11
N ALA A 340 10.60 4.74 -3.56
CA ALA A 340 12.00 5.09 -3.85
C ALA A 340 12.96 3.98 -3.44
N VAL A 341 12.83 3.44 -2.22
CA VAL A 341 13.67 2.33 -1.74
C VAL A 341 13.49 1.09 -2.62
N PHE A 342 12.24 0.71 -2.91
CA PHE A 342 11.98 -0.45 -3.76
C PHE A 342 12.41 -0.24 -5.21
N THR A 343 12.39 0.98 -5.74
CA THR A 343 12.94 1.26 -7.09
C THR A 343 14.45 0.99 -7.11
N VAL A 344 15.18 1.41 -6.06
CA VAL A 344 16.63 1.11 -5.95
C VAL A 344 16.87 -0.40 -5.80
N ILE A 345 16.11 -1.09 -4.94
CA ILE A 345 16.21 -2.54 -4.77
C ILE A 345 15.93 -3.26 -6.12
N THR A 346 14.89 -2.84 -6.83
CA THR A 346 14.51 -3.45 -8.11
C THR A 346 15.62 -3.31 -9.15
N ILE A 347 16.21 -2.13 -9.30
CA ILE A 347 17.22 -1.93 -10.32
C ILE A 347 18.55 -2.65 -10.00
N VAL A 348 18.93 -2.68 -8.72
CA VAL A 348 20.08 -3.45 -8.27
C VAL A 348 19.86 -4.95 -8.49
N ALA A 349 18.68 -5.46 -8.15
CA ALA A 349 18.29 -6.83 -8.40
C ALA A 349 18.32 -7.19 -9.91
N LEU A 350 17.84 -6.28 -10.77
CA LEU A 350 17.83 -6.49 -12.23
C LEU A 350 19.21 -6.47 -12.85
N ARG A 351 20.14 -5.67 -12.33
CA ARG A 351 21.49 -5.45 -12.90
C ARG A 351 22.55 -6.34 -12.31
N ALA A 352 22.44 -6.69 -11.04
CA ALA A 352 23.48 -7.39 -10.30
C ALA A 352 23.02 -8.71 -9.66
N ASP A 353 21.70 -8.98 -9.63
CA ASP A 353 21.08 -10.12 -8.92
C ASP A 353 21.47 -10.18 -7.42
N LYS A 354 21.57 -8.99 -6.78
CA LYS A 354 22.01 -8.78 -5.41
C LYS A 354 20.85 -8.30 -4.54
N PHE A 355 20.70 -8.91 -3.35
CA PHE A 355 19.55 -8.69 -2.46
C PHE A 355 19.92 -8.53 -0.98
N THR A 356 21.15 -8.87 -0.60
CA THR A 356 21.57 -8.82 0.80
C THR A 356 22.15 -7.46 1.19
N LEU A 357 22.14 -7.16 2.48
CA LEU A 357 22.72 -5.94 3.00
C LEU A 357 24.22 -5.81 2.67
N GLU A 358 24.96 -6.93 2.72
CA GLU A 358 26.40 -6.98 2.40
C GLU A 358 26.66 -6.66 0.93
N ASP A 359 25.75 -7.05 0.03
CA ASP A 359 25.86 -6.75 -1.39
C ASP A 359 25.87 -5.25 -1.70
N TYR A 360 25.29 -4.43 -0.81
CA TYR A 360 25.24 -2.97 -0.94
C TYR A 360 26.49 -2.26 -0.37
N ASN A 361 27.47 -3.02 0.17
CA ASN A 361 28.72 -2.44 0.67
C ASN A 361 29.44 -1.69 -0.47
N GLY A 362 29.78 -0.42 -0.19
CA GLY A 362 30.50 0.43 -1.12
C GLY A 362 29.68 0.92 -2.34
N LEU A 363 28.36 0.79 -2.34
CA LEU A 363 27.51 1.24 -3.45
C LEU A 363 27.74 2.71 -3.82
N TYR A 364 28.04 3.58 -2.84
CA TYR A 364 28.33 4.99 -3.09
C TYR A 364 29.54 5.20 -3.97
N SER A 365 30.57 4.37 -3.87
CA SER A 365 31.80 4.51 -4.66
C SER A 365 31.58 4.28 -6.17
N THR A 366 30.63 3.45 -6.53
CA THR A 366 30.34 3.06 -7.93
C THR A 366 29.08 3.74 -8.47
N ASN A 367 28.05 3.88 -7.65
CA ASN A 367 26.74 4.42 -8.03
C ASN A 367 26.28 5.52 -7.05
N PRO A 368 26.99 6.67 -6.93
CA PRO A 368 26.76 7.67 -5.89
C PRO A 368 25.37 8.28 -5.91
N LYS A 369 24.79 8.54 -7.09
CA LYS A 369 23.44 9.09 -7.21
C LYS A 369 22.39 8.13 -6.69
N LEU A 370 22.54 6.85 -6.97
CA LEU A 370 21.59 5.83 -6.54
C LEU A 370 21.64 5.65 -5.01
N ALA A 371 22.85 5.59 -4.44
CA ALA A 371 23.05 5.53 -2.99
C ALA A 371 22.49 6.76 -2.28
N PHE A 372 22.67 7.96 -2.85
CA PHE A 372 22.12 9.19 -2.29
C PHE A 372 20.58 9.20 -2.28
N LEU A 373 19.92 8.83 -3.39
CA LEU A 373 18.46 8.79 -3.47
C LEU A 373 17.87 7.76 -2.50
N MET A 374 18.51 6.59 -2.37
CA MET A 374 18.11 5.60 -1.37
C MET A 374 18.26 6.12 0.05
N THR A 375 19.33 6.86 0.34
CA THR A 375 19.55 7.46 1.67
C THR A 375 18.48 8.49 2.01
N LEU A 376 18.10 9.36 1.07
CA LEU A 376 17.00 10.32 1.28
C LEU A 376 15.68 9.60 1.62
N ALA A 377 15.37 8.53 0.88
CA ALA A 377 14.18 7.73 1.13
C ALA A 377 14.21 7.03 2.50
N LEU A 378 15.35 6.44 2.88
CA LEU A 378 15.55 5.80 4.19
C LEU A 378 15.46 6.81 5.34
N PHE A 379 16.00 8.01 5.19
CA PHE A 379 15.88 9.07 6.19
C PHE A 379 14.44 9.54 6.35
N SER A 380 13.68 9.61 5.26
CA SER A 380 12.25 9.88 5.31
C SER A 380 11.51 8.77 6.06
N LEU A 381 11.75 7.49 5.77
CA LEU A 381 11.14 6.36 6.48
C LEU A 381 11.50 6.32 7.96
N ALA A 382 12.74 6.68 8.30
CA ALA A 382 13.20 6.79 9.68
C ALA A 382 12.51 7.94 10.44
N GLY A 383 12.09 8.98 9.74
CA GLY A 383 11.48 10.18 10.33
C GLY A 383 12.53 11.19 10.83
N ILE A 384 13.63 11.36 10.09
CA ILE A 384 14.68 12.33 10.42
C ILE A 384 14.28 13.71 9.86
N PRO A 385 14.30 14.80 10.66
CA PRO A 385 14.16 16.14 10.12
C PRO A 385 15.29 16.47 9.13
N PRO A 386 15.07 17.22 8.06
CA PRO A 386 13.86 17.93 7.66
C PRO A 386 12.93 17.17 6.69
N PHE A 387 13.11 15.87 6.54
CA PHE A 387 12.37 15.09 5.54
C PHE A 387 10.89 14.90 5.90
N ALA A 388 10.04 14.68 4.87
CA ALA A 388 8.59 14.56 4.98
C ALA A 388 8.14 13.50 6.01
N GLY A 389 8.87 12.39 6.13
CA GLY A 389 8.56 11.33 7.08
C GLY A 389 8.59 11.75 8.54
N PHE A 390 9.37 12.76 8.90
CA PHE A 390 9.32 13.35 10.24
C PHE A 390 7.95 13.97 10.51
N PHE A 391 7.45 14.78 9.60
CA PHE A 391 6.15 15.45 9.75
C PHE A 391 4.99 14.46 9.78
N SER A 392 5.04 13.40 8.96
CA SER A 392 4.00 12.37 8.98
C SER A 392 3.93 11.65 10.33
N LYS A 393 5.07 11.28 10.92
CA LYS A 393 5.14 10.69 12.26
C LYS A 393 4.71 11.68 13.33
N PHE A 394 5.14 12.92 13.23
CA PHE A 394 4.75 13.96 14.18
C PHE A 394 3.24 14.14 14.26
N PHE A 395 2.57 14.30 13.13
CA PHE A 395 1.13 14.51 13.11
C PHE A 395 0.34 13.30 13.61
N ILE A 396 0.74 12.08 13.22
CA ILE A 396 0.02 10.88 13.65
C ILE A 396 0.22 10.59 15.15
N PHE A 397 1.42 10.89 15.68
CA PHE A 397 1.69 10.80 17.12
C PHE A 397 0.93 11.87 17.89
N ALA A 398 0.87 13.11 17.39
CA ALA A 398 0.09 14.18 17.98
C ALA A 398 -1.41 13.84 18.06
N ALA A 399 -1.98 13.28 16.98
CA ALA A 399 -3.37 12.85 16.97
C ALA A 399 -3.66 11.81 18.06
N ALA A 400 -2.84 10.76 18.17
CA ALA A 400 -3.00 9.75 19.22
C ALA A 400 -2.75 10.31 20.64
N PHE A 401 -1.77 11.23 20.78
CA PHE A 401 -1.47 11.87 22.05
C PHE A 401 -2.63 12.74 22.56
N HIS A 402 -3.21 13.55 21.69
CA HIS A 402 -4.36 14.39 22.04
C HIS A 402 -5.62 13.58 22.36
N SER A 403 -5.72 12.36 21.84
CA SER A 403 -6.80 11.43 22.19
C SER A 403 -6.55 10.63 23.49
N GLY A 404 -5.48 10.94 24.23
CA GLY A 404 -5.21 10.34 25.56
C GLY A 404 -4.30 9.11 25.54
N PHE A 405 -3.82 8.65 24.40
CA PHE A 405 -2.96 7.45 24.28
C PHE A 405 -1.47 7.74 24.53
N HIS A 406 -1.17 8.41 25.65
CA HIS A 406 0.19 8.90 25.96
C HIS A 406 1.24 7.78 26.05
N LEU A 407 0.92 6.68 26.76
CA LEU A 407 1.84 5.54 26.90
C LEU A 407 2.10 4.85 25.54
N LEU A 408 1.06 4.71 24.71
CA LEU A 408 1.17 4.12 23.38
C LEU A 408 2.11 4.95 22.48
N VAL A 409 1.95 6.28 22.52
CA VAL A 409 2.83 7.21 21.78
C VAL A 409 4.27 7.12 22.31
N PHE A 410 4.49 7.01 23.61
CA PHE A 410 5.81 6.83 24.18
C PHE A 410 6.48 5.53 23.69
N ILE A 411 5.75 4.41 23.68
CA ILE A 411 6.25 3.14 23.12
C ILE A 411 6.54 3.29 21.63
N ALA A 412 5.71 4.00 20.87
CA ALA A 412 5.93 4.26 19.45
C ALA A 412 7.19 5.10 19.21
N LEU A 413 7.47 6.09 20.03
CA LEU A 413 8.71 6.89 19.98
C LEU A 413 9.96 6.02 20.19
N ILE A 414 9.97 5.13 21.19
CA ILE A 414 11.06 4.17 21.42
C ILE A 414 11.26 3.29 20.18
N ASN A 415 10.16 2.78 19.63
CA ASN A 415 10.20 1.94 18.43
C ASN A 415 10.71 2.69 17.19
N THR A 416 10.50 4.01 17.11
CA THR A 416 11.08 4.84 16.06
C THR A 416 12.62 4.85 16.12
N ILE A 417 13.22 4.85 17.33
CA ILE A 417 14.67 4.75 17.52
C ILE A 417 15.17 3.38 17.05
N LEU A 418 14.43 2.30 17.35
CA LEU A 418 14.79 0.96 16.85
C LEU A 418 14.74 0.91 15.31
N SER A 419 13.73 1.53 14.70
CA SER A 419 13.63 1.58 13.24
C SER A 419 14.75 2.40 12.59
N LEU A 420 15.17 3.49 13.21
CA LEU A 420 16.29 4.31 12.77
C LEU A 420 17.57 3.47 12.64
N TYR A 421 17.83 2.58 13.59
CA TYR A 421 19.03 1.76 13.60
C TYR A 421 19.19 0.90 12.34
N TYR A 422 18.15 0.16 11.93
CA TYR A 422 18.27 -0.70 10.75
C TYR A 422 18.28 0.08 9.44
N TYR A 423 17.63 1.24 9.35
CA TYR A 423 17.78 2.13 8.19
C TYR A 423 19.21 2.69 8.09
N LEU A 424 19.80 3.11 9.20
CA LEU A 424 21.20 3.56 9.25
C LEU A 424 22.18 2.43 8.95
N LYS A 425 21.85 1.16 9.28
CA LYS A 425 22.66 -0.01 8.91
C LYS A 425 22.78 -0.14 7.39
N ILE A 426 21.72 0.13 6.62
CA ILE A 426 21.74 0.15 5.16
C ILE A 426 22.60 1.31 4.65
N VAL A 427 22.44 2.51 5.22
CA VAL A 427 23.26 3.69 4.87
C VAL A 427 24.74 3.42 5.14
N LYS A 428 25.06 2.83 6.31
CA LYS A 428 26.42 2.44 6.66
C LYS A 428 27.01 1.47 5.62
N ALA A 429 26.26 0.48 5.17
CA ALA A 429 26.70 -0.45 4.13
C ALA A 429 27.06 0.29 2.84
N MET A 430 26.21 1.20 2.38
CA MET A 430 26.43 1.94 1.13
C MET A 430 27.61 2.92 1.17
N TYR A 431 27.89 3.58 2.30
CA TYR A 431 28.86 4.69 2.37
C TYR A 431 30.14 4.35 3.11
N ILE A 432 30.11 3.51 4.13
CA ILE A 432 31.24 3.30 5.06
C ILE A 432 31.88 1.96 4.81
N ASN A 433 31.10 0.91 4.64
CA ASN A 433 31.64 -0.42 4.44
C ASN A 433 32.29 -0.51 3.05
N LYS A 434 33.40 -1.24 2.98
CA LYS A 434 34.10 -1.54 1.72
C LYS A 434 33.68 -2.92 1.22
N SER A 435 33.69 -3.10 -0.10
CA SER A 435 33.53 -4.39 -0.75
C SER A 435 34.67 -4.59 -1.71
N ASP A 436 35.19 -5.82 -1.77
CA ASP A 436 36.20 -6.20 -2.76
C ASP A 436 35.58 -6.36 -4.15
N GLU A 437 34.25 -6.67 -4.20
CA GLU A 437 33.47 -6.79 -5.43
C GLU A 437 32.23 -5.89 -5.37
N PRO A 438 32.39 -4.56 -5.44
CA PRO A 438 31.25 -3.64 -5.39
C PRO A 438 30.38 -3.79 -6.64
N ILE A 439 29.09 -3.44 -6.52
CA ILE A 439 28.17 -3.40 -7.65
C ILE A 439 28.76 -2.52 -8.74
N ALA A 440 28.94 -3.07 -9.95
CA ALA A 440 29.50 -2.32 -11.08
C ALA A 440 28.68 -1.06 -11.37
N THR A 441 29.33 -0.03 -11.89
CA THR A 441 28.66 1.19 -12.35
C THR A 441 27.73 0.87 -13.51
N PHE A 442 26.46 1.27 -13.38
CA PHE A 442 25.46 1.11 -14.43
C PHE A 442 24.63 2.38 -14.63
N ARG A 443 24.01 2.47 -15.79
CA ARG A 443 23.07 3.54 -16.10
C ARG A 443 21.64 3.00 -16.10
N SER A 444 20.78 3.58 -15.27
CA SER A 444 19.34 3.26 -15.24
C SER A 444 18.66 3.77 -16.52
N ASP A 445 17.59 3.12 -16.93
CA ASP A 445 16.71 3.57 -17.99
C ASP A 445 15.95 4.86 -17.60
N ASN A 446 15.35 5.51 -18.58
CA ASN A 446 14.67 6.80 -18.36
C ASN A 446 13.40 6.65 -17.50
N TYR A 447 12.68 5.53 -17.60
CA TYR A 447 11.47 5.29 -16.81
C TYR A 447 11.81 5.11 -15.31
N THR A 448 12.82 4.31 -15.01
CA THR A 448 13.33 4.16 -13.64
C THR A 448 13.82 5.49 -13.06
N ARG A 449 14.48 6.32 -13.87
CA ARG A 449 14.90 7.67 -13.44
C ARG A 449 13.71 8.56 -13.17
N ALA A 450 12.67 8.50 -14.01
CA ALA A 450 11.43 9.25 -13.79
C ALA A 450 10.77 8.81 -12.46
N SER A 451 10.66 7.51 -12.18
CA SER A 451 10.17 6.97 -10.91
C SER A 451 10.94 7.54 -9.72
N LEU A 452 12.27 7.46 -9.73
CA LEU A 452 13.13 8.01 -8.66
C LEU A 452 12.99 9.52 -8.52
N ALA A 453 12.91 10.25 -9.63
CA ALA A 453 12.74 11.71 -9.62
C ALA A 453 11.39 12.10 -9.00
N ILE A 454 10.30 11.46 -9.38
CA ILE A 454 8.97 11.70 -8.82
C ILE A 454 8.97 11.41 -7.32
N CYS A 455 9.51 10.27 -6.90
CA CYS A 455 9.60 9.91 -5.48
C CYS A 455 10.43 10.92 -4.67
N THR A 456 11.59 11.32 -5.19
CA THR A 456 12.47 12.29 -4.52
C THR A 456 11.83 13.67 -4.42
N LEU A 457 11.20 14.13 -5.51
CA LEU A 457 10.43 15.38 -5.51
C LEU A 457 9.28 15.31 -4.50
N GLY A 458 8.54 14.19 -4.45
CA GLY A 458 7.48 13.98 -3.47
C GLY A 458 8.00 14.10 -2.03
N ILE A 459 9.12 13.46 -1.70
CA ILE A 459 9.73 13.55 -0.37
C ILE A 459 10.12 14.99 -0.03
N VAL A 460 10.77 15.71 -0.96
CA VAL A 460 11.26 17.08 -0.71
C VAL A 460 10.10 18.09 -0.67
N VAL A 461 9.19 18.04 -1.63
CA VAL A 461 8.07 18.98 -1.70
C VAL A 461 7.15 18.83 -0.49
N LEU A 462 6.81 17.61 -0.10
CA LEU A 462 5.95 17.35 1.07
C LEU A 462 6.62 17.71 2.40
N SER A 463 7.94 17.85 2.44
CA SER A 463 8.64 18.37 3.62
C SER A 463 8.36 19.85 3.89
N ILE A 464 8.02 20.61 2.84
CA ILE A 464 7.85 22.07 2.90
C ILE A 464 6.36 22.45 2.76
N ALA A 465 5.58 21.64 2.05
CA ALA A 465 4.21 21.94 1.64
C ALA A 465 3.17 21.63 2.73
N SER A 466 3.08 22.45 3.77
CA SER A 466 2.02 22.36 4.80
C SER A 466 0.60 22.47 4.21
N VAL A 467 0.46 23.09 3.04
CA VAL A 467 -0.80 23.21 2.31
C VAL A 467 -1.43 21.86 1.97
N VAL A 468 -0.63 20.84 1.71
CA VAL A 468 -1.15 19.48 1.39
C VAL A 468 -1.86 18.89 2.61
N TYR A 469 -1.26 19.00 3.81
CA TYR A 469 -1.92 18.56 5.05
C TYR A 469 -3.23 19.29 5.29
N GLN A 470 -3.22 20.63 5.14
CA GLN A 470 -4.42 21.45 5.31
C GLN A 470 -5.52 21.14 4.27
N SER A 471 -5.12 20.77 3.05
CA SER A 471 -6.06 20.38 2.00
C SER A 471 -6.74 19.04 2.32
N ILE A 472 -6.02 18.09 2.88
CA ILE A 472 -6.59 16.81 3.35
C ILE A 472 -7.52 17.06 4.54
N ASP A 473 -7.10 17.92 5.49
CA ASP A 473 -7.84 18.21 6.71
C ASP A 473 -9.24 18.77 6.46
N LYS A 474 -9.39 19.61 5.42
CA LYS A 474 -10.70 20.19 5.03
C LYS A 474 -11.75 19.15 4.67
N PHE A 475 -11.34 17.95 4.26
CA PHE A 475 -12.24 16.89 3.78
C PHE A 475 -12.28 15.68 4.72
N SER A 476 -11.50 15.69 5.78
CA SER A 476 -11.47 14.60 6.76
C SER A 476 -12.71 14.61 7.64
N PHE A 477 -13.14 13.45 8.06
CA PHE A 477 -14.23 13.23 9.02
C PHE A 477 -13.74 12.36 10.19
N GLY A 478 -14.40 12.50 11.34
CA GLY A 478 -14.12 11.70 12.54
C GLY A 478 -15.41 11.33 13.26
N MET A 479 -15.28 10.65 14.42
CA MET A 479 -16.40 10.37 15.33
C MET A 479 -16.83 11.61 16.09
#